data_f57b98bb95138a1aaf056d3dde79553d
#
_entry.id   f57b98bb95138a1aaf056d3dde79553d
#
_cell.length_a   1.000
_cell.length_b   1.000
_cell.length_c   1.000
_cell.angle_alpha   90.00
_cell.angle_beta   90.00
_cell.angle_gamma   90.00
#
_symmetry.space_group_name_H-M   'P 1'
#
loop_
_entity.id
_entity.type
_entity.pdbx_description
1 polymer ?
#
loop_
_entity_poly.entity_id
_entity_poly.type
_entity_poly.pdbx_seq_one_letter_code
_entity_poly.pdbx_strand_id
1 'polypeptide(L)'
;MLRDLWFAVFGDRHPIEVEIGPGRGEVILAWAAAAPERNFFAIERSSGRATALGMAAARRGLRNVRVVAGDAACVLAHGVPDESVAAYHVYFPDPWPKTGHRHRRLFGGDLARQLARTLVPEGTVHVASDLPGLIAAISTQCVAAGLVLDSGVGPPPRPTTAFEQRYARAGTSYARFLRPRTNSRGSGARL
;
A
#
# COMPACT_ATOMS: atom_id res chain seq x y z
N MET A 1 -4.79 -23.05 -1.65
CA MET A 1 -5.97 -22.37 -2.23
C MET A 1 -5.80 -20.84 -2.35
N LEU A 2 -5.23 -20.11 -1.38
CA LEU A 2 -5.02 -18.65 -1.50
C LEU A 2 -3.77 -18.24 -2.27
N ARG A 3 -2.77 -19.10 -2.45
CA ARG A 3 -1.52 -18.77 -3.17
C ARG A 3 -1.71 -18.44 -4.65
N ASP A 4 -2.82 -18.86 -5.24
CA ASP A 4 -3.13 -18.60 -6.65
C ASP A 4 -4.14 -17.46 -6.86
N LEU A 5 -4.47 -16.71 -5.79
CA LEU A 5 -5.44 -15.62 -5.89
C LEU A 5 -5.03 -14.60 -6.96
N TRP A 6 -3.79 -14.14 -6.93
CA TRP A 6 -3.31 -13.13 -7.86
C TRP A 6 -3.32 -13.62 -9.30
N PHE A 7 -2.99 -14.89 -9.52
CA PHE A 7 -3.12 -15.50 -10.85
C PHE A 7 -4.58 -15.53 -11.31
N ALA A 8 -5.52 -15.87 -10.43
CA ALA A 8 -6.95 -15.84 -10.76
C ALA A 8 -7.46 -14.41 -11.05
N VAL A 9 -6.88 -13.39 -10.39
CA VAL A 9 -7.27 -11.98 -10.55
C VAL A 9 -6.67 -11.34 -11.80
N PHE A 10 -5.39 -11.60 -12.11
CA PHE A 10 -4.65 -10.93 -13.17
C PHE A 10 -4.39 -11.80 -14.40
N GLY A 11 -4.34 -13.12 -14.26
CA GLY A 11 -4.04 -14.06 -15.32
C GLY A 11 -2.55 -14.34 -15.51
N ASP A 12 -1.69 -13.76 -14.67
CA ASP A 12 -0.24 -13.90 -14.70
C ASP A 12 0.35 -13.95 -13.29
N ARG A 13 1.69 -14.00 -13.17
CA ARG A 13 2.42 -14.07 -11.90
C ARG A 13 3.36 -12.88 -11.70
N HIS A 14 3.07 -11.75 -12.29
CA HIS A 14 3.84 -10.55 -12.08
C HIS A 14 3.79 -10.09 -10.62
N PRO A 15 4.83 -9.39 -10.11
CA PRO A 15 4.82 -8.83 -8.76
C PRO A 15 3.62 -7.92 -8.55
N ILE A 16 3.01 -8.02 -7.36
CA ILE A 16 1.83 -7.23 -6.99
C ILE A 16 2.26 -6.00 -6.20
N GLU A 17 1.84 -4.83 -6.65
CA GLU A 17 1.90 -3.58 -5.89
C GLU A 17 0.50 -3.10 -5.53
N VAL A 18 0.32 -2.65 -4.30
CA VAL A 18 -1.00 -2.24 -3.80
C VAL A 18 -1.00 -0.75 -3.44
N GLU A 19 -1.90 0.03 -4.03
CA GLU A 19 -2.14 1.40 -3.58
C GLU A 19 -3.40 1.46 -2.72
N ILE A 20 -3.26 1.99 -1.49
CA ILE A 20 -4.36 2.18 -0.55
C ILE A 20 -4.79 3.64 -0.59
N GLY A 21 -6.06 3.88 -0.94
CA GLY A 21 -6.63 5.21 -1.10
C GLY A 21 -6.14 5.94 -2.34
N PRO A 22 -6.16 5.33 -3.54
CA PRO A 22 -5.63 5.92 -4.78
C PRO A 22 -6.35 7.21 -5.21
N GLY A 23 -7.49 7.53 -4.62
CA GLY A 23 -8.27 8.70 -4.98
C GLY A 23 -8.68 8.71 -6.44
N ARG A 24 -8.10 9.62 -7.25
CA ARG A 24 -8.32 9.69 -8.70
C ARG A 24 -7.46 8.70 -9.50
N GLY A 25 -6.53 8.01 -8.84
CA GLY A 25 -5.65 7.01 -9.46
C GLY A 25 -4.49 7.59 -10.27
N GLU A 26 -4.10 8.83 -10.00
CA GLU A 26 -3.03 9.51 -10.77
C GLU A 26 -1.72 8.73 -10.73
N VAL A 27 -1.37 8.17 -9.57
CA VAL A 27 -0.14 7.40 -9.36
C VAL A 27 -0.27 6.00 -9.96
N ILE A 28 -1.27 5.23 -9.53
CA ILE A 28 -1.40 3.83 -9.94
C ILE A 28 -1.59 3.67 -11.47
N LEU A 29 -2.35 4.58 -12.10
CA LEU A 29 -2.55 4.53 -13.55
C LEU A 29 -1.28 4.89 -14.33
N ALA A 30 -0.47 5.82 -13.82
CA ALA A 30 0.81 6.17 -14.44
C ALA A 30 1.82 5.01 -14.32
N TRP A 31 1.91 4.40 -13.14
CA TRP A 31 2.80 3.25 -12.94
C TRP A 31 2.37 2.03 -13.74
N ALA A 32 1.09 1.73 -13.78
CA ALA A 32 0.59 0.61 -14.56
C ALA A 32 0.87 0.76 -16.06
N ALA A 33 0.83 1.99 -16.58
CA ALA A 33 1.19 2.27 -17.96
C ALA A 33 2.71 2.14 -18.20
N ALA A 34 3.54 2.49 -17.21
CA ALA A 34 5.00 2.49 -17.32
C ALA A 34 5.64 1.12 -17.03
N ALA A 35 4.93 0.23 -16.30
CA ALA A 35 5.46 -1.06 -15.84
C ALA A 35 4.46 -2.21 -16.11
N PRO A 36 4.29 -2.62 -17.38
CA PRO A 36 3.36 -3.70 -17.74
C PRO A 36 3.76 -5.07 -17.16
N GLU A 37 5.01 -5.23 -16.71
CA GLU A 37 5.54 -6.42 -16.04
C GLU A 37 5.20 -6.48 -14.54
N ARG A 38 4.39 -5.55 -14.03
CA ARG A 38 3.88 -5.50 -12.65
C ARG A 38 2.37 -5.42 -12.64
N ASN A 39 1.77 -5.94 -11.60
CA ASN A 39 0.34 -5.86 -11.36
C ASN A 39 0.04 -4.87 -10.25
N PHE A 40 -0.96 -4.04 -10.45
CA PHE A 40 -1.36 -2.98 -9.53
C PHE A 40 -2.77 -3.22 -9.01
N PHE A 41 -2.89 -3.32 -7.68
CA PHE A 41 -4.16 -3.53 -7.00
C PHE A 41 -4.51 -2.31 -6.17
N ALA A 42 -5.64 -1.68 -6.46
CA ALA A 42 -6.12 -0.49 -5.77
C ALA A 42 -7.21 -0.84 -4.75
N ILE A 43 -7.07 -0.34 -3.53
CA ILE A 43 -8.10 -0.45 -2.49
C ILE A 43 -8.62 0.96 -2.20
N GLU A 44 -9.86 1.25 -2.59
CA GLU A 44 -10.49 2.57 -2.39
C GLU A 44 -11.77 2.41 -1.57
N ARG A 45 -11.89 3.20 -0.52
CA ARG A 45 -13.04 3.11 0.39
C ARG A 45 -14.36 3.56 -0.25
N SER A 46 -14.29 4.56 -1.13
CA SER A 46 -15.46 5.08 -1.84
C SER A 46 -15.79 4.22 -3.07
N SER A 47 -16.95 3.57 -3.09
CA SER A 47 -17.39 2.75 -4.22
C SER A 47 -17.46 3.56 -5.52
N GLY A 48 -17.93 4.81 -5.47
CA GLY A 48 -17.97 5.69 -6.64
C GLY A 48 -16.58 6.00 -7.20
N ARG A 49 -15.57 6.27 -6.34
CA ARG A 49 -14.19 6.48 -6.77
C ARG A 49 -13.56 5.20 -7.30
N ALA A 50 -13.79 4.07 -6.64
CA ALA A 50 -13.31 2.76 -7.11
C ALA A 50 -13.84 2.45 -8.52
N THR A 51 -15.14 2.64 -8.75
CA THR A 51 -15.75 2.46 -10.07
C THR A 51 -15.15 3.40 -11.12
N ALA A 52 -15.01 4.69 -10.80
CA ALA A 52 -14.43 5.68 -11.71
C ALA A 52 -12.97 5.34 -12.07
N LEU A 53 -12.18 4.86 -11.10
CA LEU A 53 -10.81 4.41 -11.32
C LEU A 53 -10.74 3.17 -12.21
N GLY A 54 -11.59 2.17 -11.96
CA GLY A 54 -11.68 0.97 -12.81
C GLY A 54 -12.03 1.32 -14.27
N MET A 55 -13.00 2.23 -14.47
CA MET A 55 -13.34 2.74 -15.81
C MET A 55 -12.17 3.52 -16.44
N ALA A 56 -11.41 4.29 -15.66
CA ALA A 56 -10.27 5.03 -16.19
C ALA A 56 -9.13 4.08 -16.62
N ALA A 57 -8.89 3.00 -15.88
CA ALA A 57 -7.94 1.94 -16.25
C ALA A 57 -8.38 1.24 -17.55
N ALA A 58 -9.65 0.86 -17.64
CA ALA A 58 -10.21 0.21 -18.82
C ALA A 58 -10.10 1.10 -20.08
N ARG A 59 -10.46 2.39 -19.99
CA ARG A 59 -10.32 3.35 -21.10
C ARG A 59 -8.88 3.51 -21.59
N ARG A 60 -7.89 3.29 -20.72
CA ARG A 60 -6.44 3.33 -21.05
C ARG A 60 -5.90 1.98 -21.52
N GLY A 61 -6.73 0.93 -21.58
CA GLY A 61 -6.30 -0.42 -21.93
C GLY A 61 -5.37 -1.09 -20.92
N LEU A 62 -5.36 -0.61 -19.66
CA LEU A 62 -4.48 -1.15 -18.61
C LEU A 62 -5.05 -2.47 -18.09
N ARG A 63 -4.44 -3.57 -18.51
CA ARG A 63 -4.85 -4.92 -18.09
C ARG A 63 -4.26 -5.35 -16.74
N ASN A 64 -3.22 -4.67 -16.30
CA ASN A 64 -2.49 -4.90 -15.06
C ASN A 64 -3.00 -4.05 -13.88
N VAL A 65 -4.23 -3.50 -13.95
CA VAL A 65 -4.88 -2.78 -12.85
C VAL A 65 -6.16 -3.50 -12.44
N ARG A 66 -6.33 -3.69 -11.13
CA ARG A 66 -7.60 -4.10 -10.52
C ARG A 66 -7.94 -3.17 -9.37
N VAL A 67 -9.24 -2.93 -9.18
CA VAL A 67 -9.72 -2.01 -8.15
C VAL A 67 -10.79 -2.69 -7.32
N VAL A 68 -10.69 -2.58 -6.01
CA VAL A 68 -11.72 -3.03 -5.07
C VAL A 68 -12.23 -1.86 -4.25
N ALA A 69 -13.55 -1.81 -4.05
CA ALA A 69 -14.17 -0.90 -3.11
C ALA A 69 -14.23 -1.55 -1.73
N GLY A 70 -13.61 -0.92 -0.70
CA GLY A 70 -13.64 -1.48 0.65
C GLY A 70 -12.73 -0.76 1.64
N ASP A 71 -12.88 -1.16 2.90
CA ASP A 71 -11.93 -0.80 3.95
C ASP A 71 -10.64 -1.61 3.78
N ALA A 72 -9.48 -0.93 3.78
CA ALA A 72 -8.21 -1.56 3.47
C ALA A 72 -7.83 -2.65 4.47
N ALA A 73 -8.03 -2.42 5.78
CA ALA A 73 -7.70 -3.43 6.79
C ALA A 73 -8.56 -4.69 6.61
N CYS A 74 -9.85 -4.51 6.31
CA CYS A 74 -10.77 -5.61 6.04
C CYS A 74 -10.39 -6.38 4.76
N VAL A 75 -10.11 -5.66 3.65
CA VAL A 75 -9.69 -6.29 2.38
C VAL A 75 -8.41 -7.09 2.57
N LEU A 76 -7.42 -6.53 3.27
CA LEU A 76 -6.16 -7.23 3.52
C LEU A 76 -6.38 -8.46 4.42
N ALA A 77 -7.14 -8.32 5.50
CA ALA A 77 -7.35 -9.41 6.46
C ALA A 77 -8.02 -10.64 5.84
N HIS A 78 -8.97 -10.44 4.94
CA HIS A 78 -9.82 -11.52 4.44
C HIS A 78 -9.54 -11.90 2.98
N GLY A 79 -8.91 -11.00 2.20
CA GLY A 79 -8.77 -11.16 0.76
C GLY A 79 -7.34 -11.23 0.24
N VAL A 80 -6.32 -10.87 1.04
CA VAL A 80 -4.94 -10.85 0.56
C VAL A 80 -4.11 -11.95 1.25
N PRO A 81 -3.48 -12.85 0.48
CA PRO A 81 -2.65 -13.93 1.04
C PRO A 81 -1.41 -13.41 1.75
N ASP A 82 -0.88 -14.20 2.68
CA ASP A 82 0.41 -13.95 3.31
C ASP A 82 1.51 -13.95 2.24
N GLU A 83 2.52 -13.09 2.44
CA GLU A 83 3.73 -13.07 1.62
C GLU A 83 3.45 -13.02 0.11
N SER A 84 2.54 -12.17 -0.31
CA SER A 84 2.06 -12.12 -1.69
C SER A 84 2.13 -10.75 -2.36
N VAL A 85 2.48 -9.70 -1.61
CA VAL A 85 2.54 -8.31 -2.09
C VAL A 85 3.97 -7.81 -2.05
N ALA A 86 4.46 -7.27 -3.16
CA ALA A 86 5.82 -6.75 -3.29
C ALA A 86 5.96 -5.36 -2.66
N ALA A 87 4.97 -4.50 -2.84
CA ALA A 87 4.99 -3.15 -2.28
C ALA A 87 3.59 -2.61 -1.97
N TYR A 88 3.51 -1.80 -0.91
CA TYR A 88 2.35 -0.98 -0.58
C TYR A 88 2.67 0.49 -0.74
N HIS A 89 1.68 1.25 -1.23
CA HIS A 89 1.74 2.67 -1.43
C HIS A 89 0.57 3.34 -0.72
N VAL A 90 0.87 4.24 0.22
CA VAL A 90 -0.14 4.96 1.02
C VAL A 90 0.22 6.44 0.99
N TYR A 91 -0.44 7.21 0.14
CA TYR A 91 -0.12 8.61 -0.07
C TYR A 91 -1.23 9.50 0.45
N PHE A 92 -0.86 10.45 1.32
CA PHE A 92 -1.75 11.45 1.93
C PHE A 92 -3.00 10.83 2.58
N PRO A 93 -2.83 9.83 3.48
CA PRO A 93 -3.96 9.25 4.19
C PRO A 93 -4.65 10.31 5.06
N ASP A 94 -5.97 10.24 5.18
CA ASP A 94 -6.77 11.17 5.98
C ASP A 94 -6.30 11.18 7.44
N PRO A 95 -5.94 12.35 8.01
CA PRO A 95 -5.33 12.42 9.35
C PRO A 95 -6.32 12.19 10.49
N TRP A 96 -7.61 12.50 10.30
CA TRP A 96 -8.67 12.44 11.30
C TRP A 96 -8.20 12.86 12.70
N PRO A 97 -7.90 14.17 12.93
CA PRO A 97 -7.21 14.63 14.14
C PRO A 97 -8.07 14.48 15.40
N LYS A 98 -9.41 14.55 15.30
CA LYS A 98 -10.32 14.46 16.44
C LYS A 98 -10.31 13.05 17.05
N THR A 99 -10.27 12.99 18.40
CA THR A 99 -10.21 11.73 19.16
C THR A 99 -11.42 10.83 18.89
N GLY A 100 -12.62 11.37 18.73
CA GLY A 100 -13.82 10.62 18.38
C GLY A 100 -13.80 9.99 16.98
N HIS A 101 -12.85 10.39 16.13
CA HIS A 101 -12.70 9.85 14.77
C HIS A 101 -11.55 8.84 14.65
N ARG A 102 -10.99 8.32 15.76
CA ARG A 102 -9.90 7.33 15.74
C ARG A 102 -10.18 6.13 14.85
N HIS A 103 -11.42 5.62 14.89
CA HIS A 103 -11.86 4.49 14.06
C HIS A 103 -11.84 4.76 12.56
N ARG A 104 -11.72 6.03 12.13
CA ARG A 104 -11.63 6.44 10.72
C ARG A 104 -10.18 6.52 10.23
N ARG A 105 -9.19 6.54 11.13
CA ARG A 105 -7.78 6.60 10.75
C ARG A 105 -7.39 5.31 10.07
N LEU A 106 -6.78 5.41 8.91
CA LEU A 106 -6.31 4.27 8.15
C LEU A 106 -5.39 3.37 8.98
N PHE A 107 -4.44 3.98 9.70
CA PHE A 107 -3.53 3.29 10.62
C PHE A 107 -4.05 3.25 12.08
N GLY A 108 -5.34 3.41 12.30
CA GLY A 108 -5.93 3.40 13.66
C GLY A 108 -6.27 2.02 14.23
N GLY A 109 -6.00 0.95 13.49
CA GLY A 109 -6.38 -0.42 13.81
C GLY A 109 -5.31 -1.44 13.42
N ASP A 110 -5.71 -2.51 12.78
CA ASP A 110 -4.87 -3.67 12.45
C ASP A 110 -4.05 -3.52 11.15
N LEU A 111 -4.20 -2.41 10.43
CA LEU A 111 -3.63 -2.27 9.09
C LEU A 111 -2.13 -2.57 9.04
N ALA A 112 -1.33 -2.01 9.96
CA ALA A 112 0.13 -2.21 9.95
C ALA A 112 0.51 -3.70 10.06
N ARG A 113 -0.22 -4.48 10.88
CA ARG A 113 -0.03 -5.94 10.98
C ARG A 113 -0.41 -6.65 9.70
N GLN A 114 -1.50 -6.23 9.05
CA GLN A 114 -1.91 -6.82 7.78
C GLN A 114 -0.90 -6.50 6.66
N LEU A 115 -0.35 -5.28 6.61
CA LEU A 115 0.73 -4.94 5.70
C LEU A 115 1.94 -5.84 5.91
N ALA A 116 2.40 -5.97 7.17
CA ALA A 116 3.54 -6.81 7.50
C ALA A 116 3.32 -8.29 7.16
N ARG A 117 2.11 -8.82 7.38
CA ARG A 117 1.75 -10.21 7.08
C ARG A 117 1.77 -10.50 5.58
N THR A 118 1.20 -9.60 4.79
CA THR A 118 0.95 -9.82 3.37
C THR A 118 2.12 -9.44 2.46
N LEU A 119 3.06 -8.60 2.93
CA LEU A 119 4.30 -8.32 2.20
C LEU A 119 5.16 -9.57 2.03
N VAL A 120 5.78 -9.73 0.87
CA VAL A 120 6.87 -10.69 0.69
C VAL A 120 8.08 -10.30 1.56
N PRO A 121 9.00 -11.22 1.90
CA PRO A 121 10.30 -10.84 2.46
C PRO A 121 10.98 -9.77 1.60
N GLU A 122 11.54 -8.74 2.23
CA GLU A 122 12.11 -7.54 1.58
C GLU A 122 11.10 -6.65 0.83
N GLY A 123 9.81 -6.97 0.90
CA GLY A 123 8.75 -6.12 0.41
C GLY A 123 8.66 -4.80 1.18
N THR A 124 8.09 -3.77 0.56
CA THR A 124 8.17 -2.39 1.05
C THR A 124 6.80 -1.78 1.32
N VAL A 125 6.75 -0.85 2.28
CA VAL A 125 5.63 0.09 2.46
C VAL A 125 6.14 1.51 2.25
N HIS A 126 5.54 2.22 1.33
CA HIS A 126 5.83 3.62 1.02
C HIS A 126 4.70 4.51 1.55
N VAL A 127 5.05 5.49 2.37
CA VAL A 127 4.06 6.42 2.94
C VAL A 127 4.52 7.85 2.69
N ALA A 128 3.61 8.70 2.23
CA ALA A 128 3.85 10.14 2.13
C ALA A 128 2.71 10.93 2.77
N SER A 129 3.04 12.06 3.40
CA SER A 129 2.06 13.00 3.97
C SER A 129 2.65 14.41 4.06
N ASP A 130 1.80 15.41 3.98
CA ASP A 130 2.10 16.83 4.31
C ASP A 130 2.13 17.10 5.82
N LEU A 131 1.83 16.09 6.64
CA LEU A 131 1.79 16.15 8.10
C LEU A 131 2.89 15.29 8.72
N PRO A 132 4.03 15.86 9.16
CA PRO A 132 5.13 15.10 9.77
C PRO A 132 4.71 14.27 11.00
N GLY A 133 3.79 14.80 11.83
CA GLY A 133 3.25 14.09 12.99
C GLY A 133 2.45 12.82 12.61
N LEU A 134 1.82 12.80 11.43
CA LEU A 134 1.13 11.62 10.92
C LEU A 134 2.14 10.54 10.50
N ILE A 135 3.22 10.94 9.81
CA ILE A 135 4.31 10.02 9.45
C ILE A 135 4.93 9.38 10.70
N ALA A 136 5.20 10.18 11.75
CA ALA A 136 5.73 9.66 13.01
C ALA A 136 4.78 8.63 13.67
N ALA A 137 3.46 8.92 13.69
CA ALA A 137 2.46 8.00 14.22
C ALA A 137 2.36 6.70 13.41
N ILE A 138 2.42 6.77 12.09
CA ILE A 138 2.42 5.62 11.19
C ILE A 138 3.70 4.79 11.40
N SER A 139 4.86 5.46 11.51
CA SER A 139 6.15 4.80 11.76
C SER A 139 6.12 3.97 13.04
N THR A 140 5.57 4.51 14.12
CA THR A 140 5.41 3.78 15.39
C THR A 140 4.63 2.47 15.20
N GLN A 141 3.54 2.51 14.43
CA GLN A 141 2.69 1.33 14.22
C GLN A 141 3.34 0.31 13.27
N CYS A 142 4.01 0.76 12.20
CA CYS A 142 4.72 -0.11 11.28
C CYS A 142 5.88 -0.84 11.99
N VAL A 143 6.65 -0.13 12.81
CA VAL A 143 7.73 -0.74 13.60
C VAL A 143 7.18 -1.72 14.64
N ALA A 144 6.09 -1.38 15.33
CA ALA A 144 5.41 -2.29 16.26
C ALA A 144 4.87 -3.56 15.57
N ALA A 145 4.57 -3.48 14.28
CA ALA A 145 4.15 -4.62 13.45
C ALA A 145 5.33 -5.46 12.91
N GLY A 146 6.58 -5.11 13.24
CA GLY A 146 7.78 -5.84 12.81
C GLY A 146 8.39 -5.36 11.48
N LEU A 147 7.92 -4.23 10.94
CA LEU A 147 8.55 -3.59 9.79
C LEU A 147 9.75 -2.73 10.26
N VAL A 148 10.76 -2.60 9.41
CA VAL A 148 11.95 -1.80 9.69
C VAL A 148 11.90 -0.50 8.89
N LEU A 149 12.07 0.63 9.57
CA LEU A 149 12.17 1.94 8.91
C LEU A 149 13.47 2.00 8.10
N ASP A 150 13.34 2.27 6.81
CA ASP A 150 14.47 2.49 5.90
C ASP A 150 14.61 3.99 5.61
N SER A 151 15.55 4.62 6.29
CA SER A 151 15.80 6.08 6.18
C SER A 151 16.74 6.46 5.05
N GLY A 152 17.35 5.48 4.36
CA GLY A 152 18.36 5.73 3.33
C GLY A 152 17.81 5.97 1.93
N VAL A 153 16.51 5.83 1.71
CA VAL A 153 15.91 5.88 0.37
C VAL A 153 14.75 6.88 0.31
N GLY A 154 14.79 7.75 -0.67
CA GLY A 154 13.70 8.69 -0.97
C GLY A 154 12.45 8.02 -1.57
N PRO A 155 11.41 8.82 -1.83
CA PRO A 155 10.20 8.32 -2.48
C PRO A 155 10.50 7.74 -3.88
N PRO A 156 9.77 6.69 -4.28
CA PRO A 156 9.86 6.22 -5.66
C PRO A 156 9.42 7.32 -6.63
N PRO A 157 9.96 7.36 -7.85
CA PRO A 157 9.48 8.27 -8.88
C PRO A 157 7.97 8.07 -9.10
N ARG A 158 7.19 9.13 -8.92
CA ARG A 158 5.75 9.11 -9.13
C ARG A 158 5.26 10.47 -9.59
N PRO A 159 4.13 10.57 -10.28
CA PRO A 159 3.52 11.85 -10.60
C PRO A 159 3.10 12.58 -9.31
N THR A 160 3.19 13.90 -9.33
CA THR A 160 2.60 14.74 -8.28
C THR A 160 1.09 14.67 -8.39
N THR A 161 0.41 14.34 -7.30
CA THR A 161 -1.05 14.23 -7.30
C THR A 161 -1.72 15.62 -7.23
N ALA A 162 -2.98 15.70 -7.69
CA ALA A 162 -3.76 16.93 -7.54
C ALA A 162 -3.92 17.36 -6.06
N PHE A 163 -3.92 16.39 -5.14
CA PHE A 163 -3.91 16.67 -3.70
C PHE A 163 -2.63 17.39 -3.29
N GLU A 164 -1.46 16.90 -3.68
CA GLU A 164 -0.17 17.54 -3.38
C GLU A 164 -0.09 18.94 -3.95
N GLN A 165 -0.47 19.13 -5.22
CA GLN A 165 -0.48 20.43 -5.86
C GLN A 165 -1.33 21.45 -5.11
N ARG A 166 -2.44 21.01 -4.54
CA ARG A 166 -3.42 21.89 -3.88
C ARG A 166 -3.12 22.13 -2.41
N TYR A 167 -2.62 21.12 -1.68
CA TYR A 167 -2.57 21.14 -0.22
C TYR A 167 -1.18 20.98 0.38
N ALA A 168 -0.24 20.32 -0.27
CA ALA A 168 1.10 20.07 0.28
C ALA A 168 2.04 21.29 0.14
N ARG A 169 1.57 22.48 0.53
CA ARG A 169 2.34 23.74 0.40
C ARG A 169 3.58 23.79 1.29
N ALA A 170 3.58 23.07 2.41
CA ALA A 170 4.68 23.01 3.38
C ALA A 170 5.71 21.93 3.06
N GLY A 171 5.59 21.24 1.94
CA GLY A 171 6.41 20.11 1.56
C GLY A 171 5.77 18.76 1.94
N THR A 172 6.43 17.69 1.53
CA THR A 172 5.98 16.32 1.75
C THR A 172 7.00 15.56 2.60
N SER A 173 6.55 14.98 3.69
CA SER A 173 7.31 14.01 4.48
C SER A 173 7.09 12.61 3.91
N TYR A 174 8.14 11.80 3.90
CA TYR A 174 8.14 10.46 3.35
C TYR A 174 8.75 9.47 4.33
N ALA A 175 8.22 8.25 4.38
CA ALA A 175 8.81 7.12 5.08
C ALA A 175 8.70 5.87 4.23
N ARG A 176 9.75 5.04 4.24
CA ARG A 176 9.76 3.69 3.68
C ARG A 176 10.01 2.67 4.79
N PHE A 177 9.28 1.59 4.74
CA PHE A 177 9.45 0.47 5.66
C PHE A 177 9.74 -0.78 4.85
N LEU A 178 10.59 -1.65 5.39
CA LEU A 178 10.94 -2.95 4.82
C LEU A 178 10.39 -4.06 5.71
N ARG A 179 9.90 -5.12 5.10
CA ARG A 179 9.72 -6.39 5.79
C ARG A 179 11.07 -7.10 5.85
N PRO A 180 11.64 -7.37 7.06
CA PRO A 180 12.92 -8.06 7.15
C PRO A 180 12.80 -9.50 6.61
N ARG A 181 13.91 -10.05 6.12
CA ARG A 181 14.01 -11.50 5.88
C ARG A 181 13.84 -12.21 7.21
N THR A 182 12.92 -13.15 7.30
CA THR A 182 12.93 -14.14 8.37
C THR A 182 14.14 -15.04 8.13
N ASN A 183 15.24 -14.81 8.88
CA ASN A 183 16.27 -15.83 8.96
C ASN A 183 15.60 -17.08 9.57
N SER A 184 15.39 -18.10 8.75
CA SER A 184 15.21 -19.45 9.24
C SER A 184 16.51 -19.84 9.94
N ARG A 185 16.65 -19.47 11.22
CA ARG A 185 17.72 -19.99 12.06
C ARG A 185 17.51 -21.49 12.10
N GLY A 186 18.45 -22.18 11.50
CA GLY A 186 18.50 -23.62 11.45
C GLY A 186 18.28 -24.22 12.84
N SER A 187 17.33 -25.08 12.93
CA SER A 187 17.26 -26.17 13.88
C SER A 187 18.49 -27.04 13.62
N GLY A 188 19.50 -26.90 14.47
CA GLY A 188 20.69 -27.70 14.28
C GLY A 188 21.79 -27.41 15.30
N ALA A 189 21.53 -27.64 16.57
CA ALA A 189 22.57 -27.98 17.52
C ALA A 189 21.92 -28.80 18.65
N ARG A 190 21.80 -30.10 18.40
CA ARG A 190 21.79 -31.08 19.48
C ARG A 190 23.24 -31.45 19.71
N LEU A 191 23.77 -31.07 20.86
CA LEU A 191 24.86 -31.76 21.51
C LEU A 191 24.30 -32.88 22.35
#